data_8a877033316ca2c03c0b9c942b335e05
#
_entry.id   8a877033316ca2c03c0b9c942b335e05
#
_cell.length_a   1.000
_cell.length_b   1.000
_cell.length_c   1.000
_cell.angle_alpha   90.00
_cell.angle_beta   90.00
_cell.angle_gamma   90.00
#
_symmetry.space_group_name_H-M   'P 1'
#
loop_
_entity.id
_entity.type
_entity.pdbx_description
1 polymer ?
#
loop_
_entity_poly.entity_id
_entity_poly.type
_entity_poly.pdbx_seq_one_letter_code
_entity_poly.pdbx_strand_id
1 'polypeptide(L)'
;MKKYIIFCGYAGLKGSLILAERYYDDLCRYFNKIYLESIKKHIGDCGYYGRYLSPIYNDRADERPVNINNIFAGFSGEIVDVAEGGVLKALYMYAKSRNCGFEIEIKKISTIQICIEICEYFGINIYRLLSEGKIIISEDPISDCNYLNKNGVFAQIIGNLTQNYDKLIMDKENIEFVNRPVQDEIFKVINDEREDTVGN
;
A
#
# COMPACT_ATOMS: atom_id res chain seq x y z
N MET A 1 -5.07 -25.67 -7.53
CA MET A 1 -5.36 -24.52 -8.40
C MET A 1 -4.33 -23.41 -8.14
N LYS A 2 -3.98 -22.62 -9.14
CA LYS A 2 -3.08 -21.49 -8.98
C LYS A 2 -3.82 -20.37 -8.23
N LYS A 3 -3.22 -19.85 -7.15
CA LYS A 3 -3.78 -18.75 -6.38
C LYS A 3 -3.04 -17.46 -6.71
N TYR A 4 -3.77 -16.43 -7.01
CA TYR A 4 -3.25 -15.12 -7.39
C TYR A 4 -3.36 -14.14 -6.22
N ILE A 5 -2.52 -13.14 -6.26
CA ILE A 5 -2.45 -12.08 -5.24
C ILE A 5 -2.99 -10.80 -5.85
N ILE A 6 -4.03 -10.25 -5.25
CA ILE A 6 -4.60 -8.96 -5.60
C ILE A 6 -4.27 -8.00 -4.46
N PHE A 7 -3.75 -6.83 -4.78
CA PHE A 7 -3.59 -5.74 -3.82
C PHE A 7 -4.68 -4.69 -4.03
N CYS A 8 -5.30 -4.30 -2.92
CA CYS A 8 -6.34 -3.28 -2.88
C CYS A 8 -5.84 -2.09 -2.06
N GLY A 9 -5.84 -0.91 -2.67
CA GLY A 9 -5.37 0.33 -2.05
C GLY A 9 -4.04 0.82 -2.60
N TYR A 10 -3.32 1.61 -1.80
CA TYR A 10 -2.05 2.25 -2.19
C TYR A 10 -0.99 2.05 -1.13
N ALA A 11 0.18 1.59 -1.55
CA ALA A 11 1.29 1.35 -0.65
C ALA A 11 1.82 2.65 -0.04
N GLY A 12 2.15 2.62 1.25
CA GLY A 12 2.77 3.71 1.98
C GLY A 12 1.89 4.93 2.26
N LEU A 13 0.62 4.90 1.84
CA LEU A 13 -0.26 6.08 1.90
C LEU A 13 -0.40 6.63 3.33
N LYS A 14 -0.71 5.78 4.31
CA LYS A 14 -0.90 6.23 5.70
C LYS A 14 0.38 6.75 6.33
N GLY A 15 1.49 6.06 6.09
CA GLY A 15 2.79 6.48 6.60
C GLY A 15 3.24 7.81 5.99
N SER A 16 3.08 7.96 4.66
CA SER A 16 3.41 9.22 3.97
C SER A 16 2.59 10.39 4.47
N LEU A 17 1.32 10.17 4.84
CA LEU A 17 0.50 11.21 5.46
C LEU A 17 1.03 11.64 6.81
N ILE A 18 1.30 10.68 7.69
CA ILE A 18 1.83 10.98 9.01
C ILE A 18 3.13 11.77 8.89
N LEU A 19 4.01 11.38 7.94
CA LEU A 19 5.24 12.11 7.68
C LEU A 19 4.99 13.50 7.09
N ALA A 20 4.06 13.63 6.14
CA ALA A 20 3.69 14.92 5.57
C ALA A 20 3.09 15.88 6.60
N GLU A 21 2.36 15.39 7.58
CA GLU A 21 1.81 16.21 8.68
C GLU A 21 2.88 16.61 9.68
N ARG A 22 3.72 15.66 10.08
CA ARG A 22 4.75 15.88 11.09
C ARG A 22 5.86 16.81 10.60
N TYR A 23 6.28 16.66 9.36
CA TYR A 23 7.40 17.39 8.76
C TYR A 23 6.93 18.41 7.71
N TYR A 24 5.73 18.95 7.88
CA TYR A 24 5.09 19.82 6.90
C TYR A 24 5.95 21.03 6.52
N ASP A 25 6.50 21.73 7.50
CA ASP A 25 7.31 22.95 7.27
C ASP A 25 8.62 22.64 6.53
N ASP A 26 9.25 21.51 6.82
CA ASP A 26 10.46 21.09 6.14
C ASP A 26 10.16 20.67 4.70
N LEU A 27 9.10 19.90 4.50
CA LEU A 27 8.66 19.49 3.17
C LEU A 27 8.23 20.69 2.30
N CYS A 28 7.67 21.75 2.89
CA CYS A 28 7.33 22.98 2.17
C CYS A 28 8.54 23.74 1.59
N ARG A 29 9.76 23.41 2.00
CA ARG A 29 11.00 23.97 1.41
C ARG A 29 11.34 23.33 0.07
N TYR A 30 10.84 22.10 -0.18
CA TYR A 30 11.14 21.30 -1.37
C TYR A 30 9.93 21.11 -2.26
N PHE A 31 8.72 21.07 -1.69
CA PHE A 31 7.48 20.81 -2.40
C PHE A 31 6.55 22.03 -2.35
N ASN A 32 5.75 22.18 -3.40
CA ASN A 32 4.69 23.19 -3.40
C ASN A 32 3.64 22.86 -2.33
N LYS A 33 3.22 23.87 -1.55
CA LYS A 33 2.22 23.72 -0.48
C LYS A 33 0.90 23.11 -0.96
N ILE A 34 0.39 23.56 -2.12
CA ILE A 34 -0.86 23.04 -2.69
C ILE A 34 -0.73 21.56 -3.01
N TYR A 35 0.46 21.14 -3.50
CA TYR A 35 0.75 19.75 -3.80
C TYR A 35 0.80 18.90 -2.53
N LEU A 36 1.47 19.37 -1.46
CA LEU A 36 1.46 18.67 -0.17
C LEU A 36 0.07 18.60 0.47
N GLU A 37 -0.70 19.68 0.38
CA GLU A 37 -2.07 19.71 0.90
C GLU A 37 -3.02 18.80 0.12
N SER A 38 -2.70 18.48 -1.15
CA SER A 38 -3.49 17.54 -1.94
C SER A 38 -3.56 16.15 -1.30
N ILE A 39 -2.51 15.73 -0.61
CA ILE A 39 -2.52 14.48 0.19
C ILE A 39 -3.66 14.50 1.23
N LYS A 40 -3.80 15.61 1.97
CA LYS A 40 -4.83 15.75 3.01
C LYS A 40 -6.24 15.69 2.44
N LYS A 41 -6.46 16.31 1.29
CA LYS A 41 -7.76 16.29 0.60
C LYS A 41 -8.15 14.89 0.14
N HIS A 42 -7.17 14.07 -0.22
CA HIS A 42 -7.42 12.71 -0.70
C HIS A 42 -7.79 11.72 0.40
N ILE A 43 -7.59 12.06 1.67
CA ILE A 43 -7.80 11.15 2.80
C ILE A 43 -8.89 11.63 3.75
N GLY A 44 -9.08 12.95 3.87
CA GLY A 44 -9.96 13.52 4.87
C GLY A 44 -11.44 13.21 4.67
N ASP A 45 -11.93 13.12 3.44
CA ASP A 45 -13.36 13.14 3.17
C ASP A 45 -13.98 11.80 2.75
N CYS A 46 -13.21 10.78 2.40
CA CYS A 46 -13.76 9.62 1.71
C CYS A 46 -13.44 8.27 2.30
N GLY A 47 -12.80 8.22 3.46
CA GLY A 47 -12.29 6.94 3.93
C GLY A 47 -11.27 6.39 2.93
N TYR A 48 -10.49 5.56 3.39
CA TYR A 48 -9.29 4.97 2.88
C TYR A 48 -9.26 4.50 1.42
N TYR A 49 -10.38 4.06 0.88
CA TYR A 49 -10.55 3.66 -0.51
C TYR A 49 -11.41 4.64 -1.31
N GLY A 50 -11.39 5.90 -0.92
CA GLY A 50 -12.23 6.92 -1.53
C GLY A 50 -11.96 7.17 -3.00
N ARG A 51 -12.94 7.76 -3.64
CA ARG A 51 -13.00 8.17 -5.05
C ARG A 51 -11.77 8.87 -5.60
N TYR A 52 -10.96 9.46 -4.74
CA TYR A 52 -9.80 10.26 -5.14
C TYR A 52 -8.58 9.43 -5.55
N LEU A 53 -8.62 8.14 -5.29
CA LEU A 53 -7.49 7.25 -5.55
C LEU A 53 -7.62 6.53 -6.90
N SER A 54 -8.74 6.70 -7.60
CA SER A 54 -8.89 6.19 -8.96
C SER A 54 -9.07 7.35 -9.95
N PRO A 55 -8.20 7.50 -10.96
CA PRO A 55 -8.38 8.49 -12.03
C PRO A 55 -9.71 8.34 -12.77
N ILE A 56 -10.32 7.16 -12.70
CA ILE A 56 -11.57 6.82 -13.38
C ILE A 56 -12.80 7.41 -12.68
N TYR A 57 -12.68 7.79 -11.40
CA TYR A 57 -13.81 8.21 -10.58
C TYR A 57 -13.88 9.71 -10.29
N ASN A 58 -12.95 10.52 -10.81
CA ASN A 58 -12.96 11.97 -10.61
C ASN A 58 -14.21 12.69 -11.17
N ASP A 59 -14.94 12.05 -12.08
CA ASP A 59 -16.14 12.64 -12.71
C ASP A 59 -17.46 12.33 -11.98
N ARG A 60 -17.44 11.54 -10.91
CA ARG A 60 -18.64 11.16 -10.17
C ARG A 60 -18.70 11.78 -8.78
N ALA A 61 -18.83 13.12 -8.75
CA ALA A 61 -18.84 13.89 -7.50
C ALA A 61 -20.04 13.57 -6.57
N ASP A 62 -21.04 12.83 -7.02
CA ASP A 62 -22.31 12.63 -6.32
C ASP A 62 -22.52 11.24 -5.70
N GLU A 63 -21.54 10.34 -5.78
CA GLU A 63 -21.73 9.00 -5.22
C GLU A 63 -21.36 8.95 -3.74
N ARG A 64 -22.30 8.39 -2.95
CA ARG A 64 -22.15 8.18 -1.50
C ARG A 64 -20.88 7.38 -1.17
N PRO A 65 -20.29 7.59 0.00
CA PRO A 65 -19.13 6.80 0.43
C PRO A 65 -19.51 5.31 0.42
N VAL A 66 -18.73 4.53 -0.32
CA VAL A 66 -18.92 3.08 -0.41
C VAL A 66 -18.54 2.49 0.94
N ASN A 67 -19.46 1.74 1.55
CA ASN A 67 -19.10 0.99 2.76
C ASN A 67 -18.26 -0.23 2.37
N ILE A 68 -16.96 -0.07 2.47
CA ILE A 68 -15.95 -1.06 2.09
C ILE A 68 -16.14 -2.37 2.85
N ASN A 69 -16.54 -2.31 4.11
CA ASN A 69 -16.79 -3.51 4.90
C ASN A 69 -17.85 -4.40 4.27
N ASN A 70 -18.87 -3.80 3.64
CA ASN A 70 -19.92 -4.57 2.95
C ASN A 70 -19.40 -5.23 1.66
N ILE A 71 -18.44 -4.59 0.96
CA ILE A 71 -17.84 -5.16 -0.26
C ILE A 71 -17.04 -6.41 0.10
N PHE A 72 -16.23 -6.32 1.14
CA PHE A 72 -15.39 -7.44 1.58
C PHE A 72 -16.17 -8.51 2.35
N ALA A 73 -17.29 -8.18 2.99
CA ALA A 73 -18.10 -9.16 3.70
C ALA A 73 -18.74 -10.22 2.78
N GLY A 74 -18.99 -9.87 1.51
CA GLY A 74 -19.48 -10.81 0.48
C GLY A 74 -18.40 -11.56 -0.27
N PHE A 75 -17.13 -11.35 0.06
CA PHE A 75 -16.00 -11.92 -0.66
C PHE A 75 -15.64 -13.30 -0.11
N SER A 76 -15.55 -14.32 -0.99
CA SER A 76 -15.30 -15.71 -0.57
C SER A 76 -13.81 -16.08 -0.47
N GLY A 77 -12.91 -15.17 -0.89
CA GLY A 77 -11.47 -15.38 -0.87
C GLY A 77 -10.83 -15.11 0.49
N GLU A 78 -9.58 -15.50 0.66
CA GLU A 78 -8.80 -15.13 1.85
C GLU A 78 -8.39 -13.66 1.75
N ILE A 79 -8.66 -12.89 2.81
CA ILE A 79 -8.36 -11.47 2.92
C ILE A 79 -7.33 -11.25 4.00
N VAL A 80 -6.29 -10.48 3.70
CA VAL A 80 -5.20 -10.12 4.61
C VAL A 80 -5.13 -8.60 4.72
N ASP A 81 -5.17 -8.09 5.94
CA ASP A 81 -5.00 -6.65 6.17
C ASP A 81 -3.53 -6.23 5.97
N VAL A 82 -3.37 -5.09 5.31
CA VAL A 82 -2.07 -4.43 5.18
C VAL A 82 -2.01 -3.28 6.18
N ALA A 83 -1.00 -3.32 7.04
CA ALA A 83 -0.84 -2.35 8.14
C ALA A 83 0.64 -1.96 8.29
N GLU A 84 1.14 -1.97 9.52
CA GLU A 84 2.54 -1.70 9.86
C GLU A 84 3.51 -2.63 9.09
N GLY A 85 4.56 -2.05 8.53
CA GLY A 85 5.55 -2.74 7.68
C GLY A 85 5.09 -2.93 6.24
N GLY A 86 3.93 -2.36 5.88
CA GLY A 86 3.44 -2.25 4.52
C GLY A 86 3.09 -3.57 3.83
N VAL A 87 3.01 -3.50 2.52
CA VAL A 87 2.58 -4.61 1.65
C VAL A 87 3.54 -5.80 1.74
N LEU A 88 4.85 -5.53 1.78
CA LEU A 88 5.85 -6.61 1.80
C LEU A 88 5.82 -7.40 3.11
N LYS A 89 5.58 -6.75 4.26
CA LYS A 89 5.44 -7.45 5.54
C LYS A 89 4.18 -8.30 5.56
N ALA A 90 3.06 -7.76 5.09
CA ALA A 90 1.79 -8.48 5.04
C ALA A 90 1.90 -9.76 4.18
N LEU A 91 2.47 -9.65 2.99
CA LEU A 91 2.72 -10.80 2.10
C LEU A 91 3.67 -11.82 2.73
N TYR A 92 4.78 -11.35 3.30
CA TYR A 92 5.75 -12.24 3.94
C TYR A 92 5.14 -13.04 5.08
N MET A 93 4.38 -12.36 5.96
CA MET A 93 3.76 -12.99 7.12
C MET A 93 2.65 -13.97 6.71
N TYR A 94 1.84 -13.61 5.70
CA TYR A 94 0.85 -14.51 5.12
C TYR A 94 1.51 -15.79 4.56
N ALA A 95 2.49 -15.63 3.67
CA ALA A 95 3.18 -16.76 3.05
C ALA A 95 3.85 -17.67 4.08
N LYS A 96 4.46 -17.07 5.14
CA LYS A 96 5.03 -17.80 6.26
C LYS A 96 3.97 -18.61 7.00
N SER A 97 2.81 -18.04 7.28
CA SER A 97 1.72 -18.71 8.02
C SER A 97 1.09 -19.86 7.23
N ARG A 98 1.13 -19.79 5.89
CA ARG A 98 0.59 -20.79 4.97
C ARG A 98 1.63 -21.79 4.48
N ASN A 99 2.88 -21.67 4.92
CA ASN A 99 4.00 -22.50 4.43
C ASN A 99 4.11 -22.51 2.91
N CYS A 100 4.02 -21.33 2.28
CA CYS A 100 4.13 -21.18 0.84
C CYS A 100 5.09 -20.02 0.50
N GLY A 101 5.37 -19.86 -0.78
CA GLY A 101 6.08 -18.72 -1.34
C GLY A 101 5.15 -17.83 -2.14
N PHE A 102 5.74 -16.82 -2.78
CA PHE A 102 5.06 -15.96 -3.73
C PHE A 102 6.04 -15.35 -4.74
N GLU A 103 5.48 -14.97 -5.88
CA GLU A 103 6.13 -14.18 -6.90
C GLU A 103 5.26 -12.96 -7.17
N ILE A 104 5.81 -11.76 -6.98
CA ILE A 104 5.10 -10.50 -7.21
C ILE A 104 5.89 -9.58 -8.13
N GLU A 105 5.19 -8.77 -8.90
CA GLU A 105 5.74 -7.68 -9.68
C GLU A 105 5.60 -6.37 -8.89
N ILE A 106 6.71 -5.85 -8.38
CA ILE A 106 6.71 -4.65 -7.51
C ILE A 106 6.06 -3.45 -8.20
N LYS A 107 6.24 -3.30 -9.51
CA LYS A 107 5.66 -2.23 -10.31
C LYS A 107 4.13 -2.28 -10.46
N LYS A 108 3.53 -3.42 -10.12
CA LYS A 108 2.07 -3.59 -10.09
C LYS A 108 1.46 -3.21 -8.74
N ILE A 109 2.27 -2.98 -7.72
CA ILE A 109 1.77 -2.46 -6.46
C ILE A 109 1.48 -0.97 -6.64
N SER A 110 0.21 -0.61 -6.50
CA SER A 110 -0.24 0.77 -6.67
C SER A 110 0.36 1.71 -5.62
N THR A 111 0.80 2.86 -6.08
CA THR A 111 1.38 3.94 -5.28
C THR A 111 0.84 5.28 -5.78
N ILE A 112 0.93 6.32 -4.97
CA ILE A 112 0.59 7.69 -5.34
C ILE A 112 1.87 8.49 -5.46
N GLN A 113 1.99 9.34 -6.48
CA GLN A 113 3.21 10.08 -6.79
C GLN A 113 3.76 10.84 -5.57
N ILE A 114 2.93 11.61 -4.89
CA ILE A 114 3.38 12.37 -3.72
C ILE A 114 3.88 11.47 -2.58
N CYS A 115 3.33 10.26 -2.42
CA CYS A 115 3.80 9.30 -1.43
C CYS A 115 5.19 8.77 -1.79
N ILE A 116 5.45 8.55 -3.09
CA ILE A 116 6.77 8.17 -3.59
C ILE A 116 7.78 9.26 -3.28
N GLU A 117 7.46 10.51 -3.63
CA GLU A 117 8.35 11.67 -3.44
C GLU A 117 8.66 11.94 -1.96
N ILE A 118 7.67 11.78 -1.06
CA ILE A 118 7.89 11.87 0.38
C ILE A 118 8.82 10.75 0.87
N CYS A 119 8.61 9.52 0.39
CA CYS A 119 9.48 8.40 0.74
C CYS A 119 10.91 8.61 0.22
N GLU A 120 11.08 9.14 -0.99
CA GLU A 120 12.39 9.49 -1.56
C GLU A 120 13.07 10.58 -0.74
N TYR A 121 12.35 11.62 -0.33
CA TYR A 121 12.88 12.67 0.53
C TYR A 121 13.46 12.16 1.84
N PHE A 122 12.79 11.19 2.47
CA PHE A 122 13.25 10.58 3.72
C PHE A 122 14.15 9.34 3.51
N GLY A 123 14.42 8.91 2.30
CA GLY A 123 15.23 7.74 1.99
C GLY A 123 14.65 6.42 2.50
N ILE A 124 13.31 6.28 2.49
CA ILE A 124 12.58 5.11 3.00
C ILE A 124 11.84 4.34 1.90
N ASN A 125 11.60 3.06 2.16
CA ASN A 125 10.94 2.17 1.19
C ASN A 125 9.42 2.20 1.35
N ILE A 126 8.70 2.74 0.33
CA ILE A 126 7.25 2.88 0.31
C ILE A 126 6.49 1.56 0.51
N TYR A 127 7.02 0.43 0.03
CA TYR A 127 6.39 -0.88 0.14
C TYR A 127 6.54 -1.52 1.53
N ARG A 128 7.41 -0.94 2.37
CA ARG A 128 7.64 -1.31 3.77
C ARG A 128 7.13 -0.27 4.75
N LEU A 129 6.52 0.79 4.24
CA LEU A 129 5.95 1.87 5.02
C LEU A 129 4.50 1.55 5.40
N LEU A 130 4.10 1.99 6.59
CA LEU A 130 2.75 1.86 7.11
C LEU A 130 1.71 2.19 6.03
N SER A 131 0.90 1.21 5.74
CA SER A 131 -0.14 1.26 4.73
C SER A 131 -1.46 0.88 5.34
N GLU A 132 -2.51 1.22 4.65
CA GLU A 132 -3.81 0.62 4.87
C GLU A 132 -4.24 0.00 3.56
N GLY A 133 -4.72 -1.23 3.57
CA GLY A 133 -5.06 -1.95 2.35
C GLY A 133 -5.42 -3.37 2.65
N LYS A 134 -5.74 -4.06 1.61
CA LYS A 134 -6.01 -5.49 1.70
C LYS A 134 -5.29 -6.24 0.61
N ILE A 135 -4.83 -7.42 0.97
CA ILE A 135 -4.37 -8.41 0.02
C ILE A 135 -5.44 -9.49 -0.06
N ILE A 136 -5.83 -9.83 -1.26
CA ILE A 136 -6.81 -10.86 -1.53
C ILE A 136 -6.13 -12.01 -2.24
N ILE A 137 -6.38 -13.22 -1.76
CA ILE A 137 -5.90 -14.44 -2.39
C ILE A 137 -7.07 -15.05 -3.17
N SER A 138 -6.94 -15.04 -4.48
CA SER A 138 -8.01 -15.36 -5.42
C SER A 138 -7.66 -16.49 -6.34
N GLU A 139 -8.66 -17.29 -6.69
CA GLU A 139 -8.59 -18.33 -7.74
C GLU A 139 -9.14 -17.80 -9.08
N ASP A 140 -9.99 -16.74 -9.05
CA ASP A 140 -10.48 -16.03 -10.24
C ASP A 140 -10.15 -14.51 -10.15
N PRO A 141 -8.85 -14.15 -10.33
CA PRO A 141 -8.38 -12.78 -10.04
C PRO A 141 -8.96 -11.73 -10.99
N ILE A 142 -9.36 -12.10 -12.20
CA ILE A 142 -9.91 -11.17 -13.17
C ILE A 142 -11.33 -10.75 -12.76
N SER A 143 -12.17 -11.72 -12.41
CA SER A 143 -13.52 -11.47 -11.92
C SER A 143 -13.50 -10.65 -10.65
N ASP A 144 -12.63 -11.01 -9.72
CA ASP A 144 -12.49 -10.35 -8.42
C ASP A 144 -11.99 -8.91 -8.55
N CYS A 145 -10.97 -8.65 -9.35
CA CYS A 145 -10.51 -7.30 -9.64
C CYS A 145 -11.61 -6.45 -10.30
N ASN A 146 -12.34 -7.02 -11.26
CA ASN A 146 -13.43 -6.31 -11.91
C ASN A 146 -14.56 -5.96 -10.94
N TYR A 147 -14.93 -6.91 -10.05
CA TYR A 147 -15.92 -6.67 -9.02
C TYR A 147 -15.49 -5.54 -8.08
N LEU A 148 -14.26 -5.60 -7.55
CA LEU A 148 -13.72 -4.60 -6.63
C LEU A 148 -13.67 -3.20 -7.29
N ASN A 149 -13.10 -3.13 -8.49
CA ASN A 149 -12.98 -1.86 -9.20
C ASN A 149 -14.36 -1.25 -9.56
N LYS A 150 -15.34 -2.06 -9.94
CA LYS A 150 -16.72 -1.58 -10.17
C LYS A 150 -17.38 -1.05 -8.91
N ASN A 151 -17.00 -1.57 -7.75
CA ASN A 151 -17.51 -1.12 -6.45
C ASN A 151 -16.65 -0.02 -5.80
N GLY A 152 -15.73 0.61 -6.55
CA GLY A 152 -14.94 1.74 -6.07
C GLY A 152 -13.72 1.37 -5.24
N VAL A 153 -13.34 0.10 -5.20
CA VAL A 153 -12.10 -0.36 -4.56
C VAL A 153 -11.03 -0.55 -5.64
N PHE A 154 -10.00 0.28 -5.61
CA PHE A 154 -8.89 0.10 -6.55
C PHE A 154 -8.15 -1.20 -6.23
N ALA A 155 -8.19 -2.13 -7.18
CA ALA A 155 -7.62 -3.47 -7.04
C ALA A 155 -6.80 -3.85 -8.25
N GLN A 156 -5.64 -4.45 -8.03
CA GLN A 156 -4.72 -4.88 -9.08
C GLN A 156 -4.08 -6.22 -8.75
N ILE A 157 -4.00 -7.10 -9.75
CA ILE A 157 -3.28 -8.38 -9.64
C ILE A 157 -1.78 -8.08 -9.62
N ILE A 158 -1.11 -8.40 -8.53
CA ILE A 158 0.32 -8.11 -8.34
C ILE A 158 1.22 -9.34 -8.47
N GLY A 159 0.65 -10.54 -8.45
CA GLY A 159 1.42 -11.78 -8.55
C GLY A 159 0.63 -13.04 -8.23
N ASN A 160 1.32 -14.07 -7.79
CA ASN A 160 0.73 -15.36 -7.42
C ASN A 160 1.46 -16.03 -6.25
N LEU A 161 0.76 -16.93 -5.55
CA LEU A 161 1.36 -17.84 -4.59
C LEU A 161 2.08 -18.99 -5.31
N THR A 162 3.16 -19.48 -4.69
CA THR A 162 3.95 -20.61 -5.16
C THR A 162 3.96 -21.73 -4.11
N GLN A 163 4.25 -22.95 -4.54
CA GLN A 163 4.36 -24.10 -3.63
C GLN A 163 5.72 -24.19 -2.94
N ASN A 164 6.74 -23.51 -3.49
CA ASN A 164 8.02 -23.38 -2.83
C ASN A 164 7.94 -22.33 -1.70
N TYR A 165 9.01 -22.20 -0.93
CA TYR A 165 9.06 -21.25 0.19
C TYR A 165 9.64 -19.89 -0.20
N ASP A 166 10.01 -19.71 -1.47
CA ASP A 166 10.66 -18.50 -1.94
C ASP A 166 9.68 -17.33 -2.01
N LYS A 167 10.12 -16.17 -1.60
CA LYS A 167 9.38 -14.92 -1.59
C LYS A 167 10.08 -13.95 -2.52
N LEU A 168 9.58 -13.86 -3.74
CA LEU A 168 10.29 -13.23 -4.85
C LEU A 168 9.58 -11.97 -5.33
N ILE A 169 10.38 -10.94 -5.60
CA ILE A 169 10.02 -9.78 -6.40
C ILE A 169 10.59 -10.01 -7.79
N MET A 170 9.71 -9.93 -8.79
CA MET A 170 10.05 -10.09 -10.20
C MET A 170 10.06 -8.72 -10.87
N ASP A 171 11.17 -8.33 -11.47
CA ASP A 171 11.28 -7.15 -12.33
C ASP A 171 12.00 -7.53 -13.63
N LYS A 172 11.22 -7.91 -14.63
CA LYS A 172 11.71 -8.42 -15.93
C LYS A 172 12.71 -9.57 -15.77
N GLU A 173 13.99 -9.27 -15.90
CA GLU A 173 15.08 -10.25 -15.79
C GLU A 173 15.68 -10.32 -14.37
N ASN A 174 15.34 -9.37 -13.51
CA ASN A 174 15.84 -9.32 -12.15
C ASN A 174 14.90 -10.03 -11.19
N ILE A 175 15.46 -10.90 -10.35
CA ILE A 175 14.76 -11.61 -9.29
C ILE A 175 15.39 -11.22 -7.97
N GLU A 176 14.59 -10.71 -7.05
CA GLU A 176 15.01 -10.33 -5.72
C GLU A 176 14.26 -11.11 -4.66
N PHE A 177 14.94 -11.54 -3.61
CA PHE A 177 14.30 -12.15 -2.45
C PHE A 177 13.74 -11.08 -1.52
N VAL A 178 12.49 -11.26 -1.08
CA VAL A 178 11.93 -10.43 -0.02
C VAL A 178 12.56 -10.83 1.31
N ASN A 179 13.39 -9.95 1.86
CA ASN A 179 14.02 -10.15 3.15
C ASN A 179 12.98 -10.23 4.28
N ARG A 180 13.36 -10.95 5.36
CA ARG A 180 12.54 -11.01 6.57
C ARG A 180 12.14 -9.60 7.00
N PRO A 181 10.84 -9.36 7.29
CA PRO A 181 10.39 -8.06 7.75
C PRO A 181 11.10 -7.64 9.04
N VAL A 182 11.50 -6.39 9.03
CA VAL A 182 11.99 -5.66 10.20
C VAL A 182 10.93 -4.65 10.64
N GLN A 183 11.31 -3.72 11.50
CA GLN A 183 10.46 -2.61 11.91
C GLN A 183 9.97 -1.79 10.69
N ASP A 184 8.83 -1.11 10.83
CA ASP A 184 8.27 -0.23 9.80
C ASP A 184 9.25 0.89 9.45
N GLU A 185 9.30 1.25 8.17
CA GLU A 185 10.19 2.30 7.66
C GLU A 185 9.91 3.68 8.30
N ILE A 186 8.70 3.92 8.78
CA ILE A 186 8.34 5.19 9.45
C ILE A 186 9.22 5.45 10.68
N PHE A 187 9.65 4.40 11.37
CA PHE A 187 10.44 4.54 12.59
C PHE A 187 11.89 4.95 12.32
N LYS A 188 12.40 4.79 11.10
CA LYS A 188 13.70 5.33 10.71
C LYS A 188 13.67 6.87 10.77
N VAL A 189 12.56 7.47 10.34
CA VAL A 189 12.40 8.92 10.32
C VAL A 189 12.05 9.48 11.70
N ILE A 190 11.10 8.83 12.40
CA ILE A 190 10.59 9.35 13.68
C ILE A 190 11.58 9.14 14.84
N ASN A 191 12.46 8.14 14.77
CA ASN A 191 13.42 7.85 15.84
C ASN A 191 14.73 8.63 15.72
N ASP A 192 15.12 9.07 14.52
CA ASP A 192 16.33 9.90 14.33
C ASP A 192 16.30 11.20 15.16
N GLU A 193 15.11 11.78 15.38
CA GLU A 193 14.96 12.97 16.23
C GLU A 193 15.29 12.74 17.71
N ARG A 194 15.29 11.49 18.20
CA ARG A 194 15.62 11.21 19.60
C ARG A 194 17.11 11.24 19.88
N GLU A 195 17.93 11.03 18.86
CA GLU A 195 19.40 11.09 19.00
C GLU A 195 19.88 12.55 18.95
N ASP A 196 19.24 13.43 18.16
CA ASP A 196 19.60 14.85 18.05
C ASP A 196 19.20 15.68 19.29
N THR A 197 18.23 15.21 20.10
CA THR A 197 17.76 15.91 21.31
C THR A 197 18.53 15.54 22.58
N VAL A 198 19.39 14.53 22.54
CA VAL A 198 20.20 14.08 23.70
C VAL A 198 21.63 14.65 23.67
N GLY A 199 21.97 15.40 22.62
CA GLY A 199 23.32 15.97 22.37
C GLY A 199 23.51 17.46 22.69
N ASN A 200 22.61 18.11 23.49
CA ASN A 200 22.81 19.50 23.94
C ASN A 200 22.75 19.60 25.47
#